data_089065731dc6a524a904521bc09a5fef
#
_entry.id   089065731dc6a524a904521bc09a5fef
#
_cell.length_a   1.000
_cell.length_b   1.000
_cell.length_c   1.000
_cell.angle_alpha   90.00
_cell.angle_beta   90.00
_cell.angle_gamma   90.00
#
_symmetry.space_group_name_H-M   'P 1'
#
loop_
_entity.id
_entity.type
_entity.pdbx_description
1 polymer ?
#
loop_
_entity_poly.entity_id
_entity_poly.type
_entity_poly.pdbx_seq_one_letter_code
_entity_poly.pdbx_strand_id
1 'polypeptide(L)'
;STNVHEVLKSFDFYNKAKKLTDRDRLLAIIERVTDPYLNLTDKPQRDPDGLTIPALTNIGMGQVFEELLRRFNEENNEEAGEHFTPRDVIALLCDLVFSPIINDLPKIVTIYDPACGSGGMLTEGFEYLVKNGVDPTAIRLNGNEVNPETFAICKSDLIIKGVDPDGIHLDNTLVPDDTRSGKQFGFMLTNPPYGKSWSEDKKKMFNEKELIDERFYVALPNLVGDVVNLASVPRVSDGQMLFMMELVDKMKSLQLQPQGSRAASIHNGSSLFTGDAGSGESNIRRFLVENDMVEAIIQLPNNIFYNTGISTYCWVLTNYKREERRSKIQLIDASQASEPLRKNQGNRNCEITEKMRGF
;
A
#
# COMPACT_ATOMS: atom_id res chain seq x y z
N SER A 1 -20.97 13.83 7.31
CA SER A 1 -19.62 13.93 7.89
C SER A 1 -18.67 14.52 6.87
N THR A 2 -17.57 15.10 7.28
CA THR A 2 -16.53 15.68 6.40
C THR A 2 -15.99 14.63 5.43
N ASN A 3 -15.75 13.40 5.91
CA ASN A 3 -15.25 12.28 5.10
C ASN A 3 -16.17 11.92 3.93
N VAL A 4 -17.48 11.85 4.15
CA VAL A 4 -18.43 11.58 3.05
C VAL A 4 -18.41 12.71 2.02
N HIS A 5 -18.27 13.95 2.44
CA HIS A 5 -18.17 15.09 1.51
C HIS A 5 -16.89 15.02 0.67
N GLU A 6 -15.76 14.68 1.28
CA GLU A 6 -14.48 14.49 0.56
C GLU A 6 -14.58 13.37 -0.47
N VAL A 7 -15.18 12.22 -0.10
CA VAL A 7 -15.43 11.11 -1.02
C VAL A 7 -16.27 11.54 -2.21
N LEU A 8 -17.42 12.18 -1.96
CA LEU A 8 -18.32 12.62 -3.03
C LEU A 8 -17.68 13.65 -3.96
N LYS A 9 -16.87 14.57 -3.40
CA LYS A 9 -16.11 15.54 -4.17
C LYS A 9 -15.05 14.89 -5.04
N SER A 10 -14.30 13.94 -4.49
CA SER A 10 -13.22 13.23 -5.20
C SER A 10 -13.74 12.32 -6.31
N PHE A 11 -14.94 11.73 -6.16
CA PHE A 11 -15.60 11.00 -7.24
C PHE A 11 -16.09 11.87 -8.39
N ASP A 12 -16.24 13.18 -8.17
CA ASP A 12 -16.71 14.13 -9.19
C ASP A 12 -18.00 13.68 -9.91
N PHE A 13 -18.97 13.23 -9.13
CA PHE A 13 -20.23 12.68 -9.64
C PHE A 13 -20.97 13.59 -10.63
N TYR A 14 -20.90 14.93 -10.42
CA TYR A 14 -21.56 15.86 -11.31
C TYR A 14 -21.03 15.79 -12.74
N ASN A 15 -19.72 15.88 -12.92
CA ASN A 15 -19.12 15.80 -14.26
C ASN A 15 -19.23 14.41 -14.88
N LYS A 16 -19.18 13.35 -14.06
CA LYS A 16 -19.40 11.99 -14.52
C LYS A 16 -20.84 11.80 -14.99
N ALA A 17 -21.84 12.25 -14.23
CA ALA A 17 -23.25 12.19 -14.66
C ALA A 17 -23.48 12.97 -15.95
N LYS A 18 -22.90 14.17 -16.09
CA LYS A 18 -22.95 14.94 -17.33
C LYS A 18 -22.36 14.18 -18.51
N LYS A 19 -21.16 13.61 -18.37
CA LYS A 19 -20.51 12.80 -19.42
C LYS A 19 -21.37 11.58 -19.81
N LEU A 20 -22.05 10.94 -18.85
CA LEU A 20 -22.95 9.82 -19.08
C LEU A 20 -24.22 10.26 -19.80
N THR A 21 -24.76 11.43 -19.46
CA THR A 21 -25.91 12.05 -20.17
C THR A 21 -25.56 12.35 -21.62
N ASP A 22 -24.40 12.98 -21.85
CA ASP A 22 -23.91 13.32 -23.20
C ASP A 22 -23.67 12.07 -24.08
N ARG A 23 -23.59 10.90 -23.47
CA ARG A 23 -23.42 9.59 -24.15
C ARG A 23 -24.66 8.70 -24.12
N ASP A 24 -25.80 9.23 -23.69
CA ASP A 24 -27.06 8.49 -23.51
C ASP A 24 -26.93 7.22 -22.62
N ARG A 25 -26.03 7.25 -21.62
CA ARG A 25 -25.76 6.11 -20.74
C ARG A 25 -26.30 6.28 -19.31
N LEU A 26 -26.62 7.50 -18.89
CA LEU A 26 -27.06 7.75 -17.51
C LEU A 26 -28.35 7.01 -17.16
N LEU A 27 -29.34 7.01 -18.06
CA LEU A 27 -30.61 6.33 -17.84
C LEU A 27 -30.41 4.82 -17.63
N ALA A 28 -29.59 4.19 -18.46
CA ALA A 28 -29.30 2.75 -18.34
C ALA A 28 -28.63 2.38 -17.00
N ILE A 29 -27.80 3.27 -16.43
CA ILE A 29 -27.22 3.06 -15.10
C ILE A 29 -28.30 3.21 -14.02
N ILE A 30 -29.14 4.24 -14.11
CA ILE A 30 -30.24 4.46 -13.16
C ILE A 30 -31.16 3.24 -13.14
N GLU A 31 -31.59 2.77 -14.34
CA GLU A 31 -32.44 1.57 -14.47
C GLU A 31 -31.81 0.33 -13.82
N ARG A 32 -30.48 0.15 -13.95
CA ARG A 32 -29.77 -0.98 -13.31
C ARG A 32 -29.73 -0.87 -11.81
N VAL A 33 -29.46 0.32 -11.29
CA VAL A 33 -29.34 0.55 -9.83
C VAL A 33 -30.72 0.52 -9.14
N THR A 34 -31.77 0.90 -9.87
CA THR A 34 -33.16 0.90 -9.38
C THR A 34 -33.96 -0.33 -9.83
N ASP A 35 -33.29 -1.37 -10.33
CA ASP A 35 -33.94 -2.63 -10.73
C ASP A 35 -34.72 -3.21 -9.55
N PRO A 36 -36.03 -3.51 -9.68
CA PRO A 36 -36.88 -4.00 -8.59
C PRO A 36 -36.45 -5.37 -8.03
N TYR A 37 -35.60 -6.11 -8.73
CA TYR A 37 -34.97 -7.34 -8.24
C TYR A 37 -33.65 -7.12 -7.51
N LEU A 38 -33.19 -5.86 -7.38
CA LEU A 38 -31.97 -5.47 -6.67
C LEU A 38 -32.32 -4.66 -5.43
N ASN A 39 -31.90 -5.11 -4.26
CA ASN A 39 -32.08 -4.36 -3.02
C ASN A 39 -30.73 -3.82 -2.51
N LEU A 40 -30.49 -2.53 -2.70
CA LEU A 40 -29.33 -1.81 -2.18
C LEU A 40 -29.63 -1.03 -0.89
N THR A 41 -30.74 -1.35 -0.19
CA THR A 41 -31.16 -0.63 1.01
C THR A 41 -30.93 -1.45 2.28
N ASP A 42 -30.94 -0.77 3.42
CA ASP A 42 -30.81 -1.36 4.74
C ASP A 42 -32.09 -2.05 5.29
N LYS A 43 -33.13 -2.14 4.44
CA LYS A 43 -34.41 -2.79 4.78
C LYS A 43 -34.77 -3.86 3.78
N PRO A 44 -35.39 -4.98 4.22
CA PRO A 44 -35.92 -5.95 3.29
C PRO A 44 -36.97 -5.34 2.36
N GLN A 45 -36.96 -5.72 1.09
CA GLN A 45 -37.91 -5.29 0.09
C GLN A 45 -38.61 -6.51 -0.53
N ARG A 46 -39.75 -6.30 -1.20
CA ARG A 46 -40.37 -7.32 -2.01
C ARG A 46 -40.13 -7.05 -3.47
N ASP A 47 -39.73 -8.08 -4.21
CA ASP A 47 -39.63 -8.03 -5.66
C ASP A 47 -41.02 -8.05 -6.31
N PRO A 48 -41.13 -7.86 -7.63
CA PRO A 48 -42.39 -7.92 -8.38
C PRO A 48 -43.12 -9.27 -8.30
N ASP A 49 -42.38 -10.35 -8.01
CA ASP A 49 -42.93 -11.71 -7.87
C ASP A 49 -43.39 -12.00 -6.42
N GLY A 50 -43.26 -11.02 -5.52
CA GLY A 50 -43.67 -11.10 -4.11
C GLY A 50 -42.67 -11.80 -3.20
N LEU A 51 -41.47 -12.16 -3.69
CA LEU A 51 -40.42 -12.75 -2.90
C LEU A 51 -39.71 -11.65 -2.09
N THR A 52 -39.25 -11.98 -0.89
CA THR A 52 -38.53 -11.05 -0.05
C THR A 52 -37.04 -11.03 -0.43
N ILE A 53 -36.55 -9.89 -0.88
CA ILE A 53 -35.13 -9.62 -1.06
C ILE A 53 -34.59 -9.10 0.29
N PRO A 54 -33.56 -9.74 0.87
CA PRO A 54 -33.02 -9.32 2.17
C PRO A 54 -32.40 -7.91 2.09
N ALA A 55 -32.30 -7.26 3.25
CA ALA A 55 -31.56 -6.00 3.37
C ALA A 55 -30.08 -6.18 3.02
N LEU A 56 -29.48 -5.18 2.41
CA LEU A 56 -28.05 -5.13 2.20
C LEU A 56 -27.38 -4.65 3.50
N THR A 57 -26.72 -5.56 4.19
CA THR A 57 -25.96 -5.24 5.41
C THR A 57 -24.64 -4.50 5.07
N ASN A 58 -24.01 -3.83 6.03
CA ASN A 58 -22.69 -3.22 5.82
C ASN A 58 -21.65 -4.24 5.36
N ILE A 59 -21.69 -5.45 5.90
CA ILE A 59 -20.82 -6.56 5.46
C ILE A 59 -21.11 -6.92 3.99
N GLY A 60 -22.38 -7.06 3.66
CA GLY A 60 -22.81 -7.35 2.28
C GLY A 60 -22.43 -6.22 1.31
N MET A 61 -22.55 -4.95 1.73
CA MET A 61 -22.12 -3.81 0.93
C MET A 61 -20.59 -3.85 0.71
N GLY A 62 -19.81 -4.16 1.73
CA GLY A 62 -18.37 -4.37 1.61
C GLY A 62 -18.03 -5.44 0.57
N GLN A 63 -18.69 -6.60 0.63
CA GLN A 63 -18.50 -7.70 -0.34
C GLN A 63 -18.86 -7.30 -1.77
N VAL A 64 -19.97 -6.59 -1.96
CA VAL A 64 -20.37 -6.05 -3.28
C VAL A 64 -19.33 -5.06 -3.79
N PHE A 65 -18.87 -4.17 -2.94
CA PHE A 65 -17.86 -3.17 -3.30
C PHE A 65 -16.53 -3.83 -3.69
N GLU A 66 -16.06 -4.80 -2.92
CA GLU A 66 -14.86 -5.58 -3.24
C GLU A 66 -14.98 -6.32 -4.58
N GLU A 67 -16.13 -6.95 -4.85
CA GLU A 67 -16.37 -7.66 -6.13
C GLU A 67 -16.41 -6.67 -7.31
N LEU A 68 -17.01 -5.49 -7.13
CA LEU A 68 -17.00 -4.44 -8.15
C LEU A 68 -15.58 -3.93 -8.41
N LEU A 69 -14.78 -3.70 -7.38
CA LEU A 69 -13.37 -3.32 -7.53
C LEU A 69 -12.57 -4.42 -8.24
N ARG A 70 -12.76 -5.68 -7.85
CA ARG A 70 -12.10 -6.81 -8.50
C ARG A 70 -12.42 -6.86 -10.00
N ARG A 71 -13.71 -6.75 -10.38
CA ARG A 71 -14.13 -6.73 -11.79
C ARG A 71 -13.62 -5.51 -12.52
N PHE A 72 -13.68 -4.34 -11.91
CA PHE A 72 -13.14 -3.12 -12.49
C PHE A 72 -11.65 -3.27 -12.82
N ASN A 73 -10.88 -3.88 -11.92
CA ASN A 73 -9.46 -4.14 -12.11
C ASN A 73 -9.20 -5.20 -13.20
N GLU A 74 -10.04 -6.24 -13.29
CA GLU A 74 -9.94 -7.26 -14.35
C GLU A 74 -10.27 -6.71 -15.75
N GLU A 75 -11.23 -5.78 -15.86
CA GLU A 75 -11.69 -5.21 -17.12
C GLU A 75 -10.80 -4.07 -17.63
N ASN A 76 -10.13 -3.33 -16.73
CA ASN A 76 -9.27 -2.18 -17.05
C ASN A 76 -7.76 -2.52 -16.95
N ASN A 77 -7.36 -3.62 -17.52
CA ASN A 77 -6.11 -4.36 -17.38
C ASN A 77 -4.77 -3.58 -17.38
N GLU A 78 -4.68 -2.32 -17.79
CA GLU A 78 -3.41 -1.61 -17.91
C GLU A 78 -3.19 -0.52 -16.84
N GLU A 79 -4.24 0.19 -16.41
CA GLU A 79 -4.10 1.28 -15.42
C GLU A 79 -4.53 0.88 -14.01
N ALA A 80 -5.56 0.05 -13.89
CA ALA A 80 -6.11 -0.31 -12.58
C ALA A 80 -5.29 -1.33 -11.79
N GLY A 81 -4.51 -2.18 -12.47
CA GLY A 81 -3.63 -3.16 -11.82
C GLY A 81 -2.48 -2.54 -11.02
N GLU A 82 -2.14 -1.27 -11.29
CA GLU A 82 -1.10 -0.54 -10.53
C GLU A 82 -1.56 -0.18 -9.11
N HIS A 83 -2.87 -0.13 -8.89
CA HIS A 83 -3.46 0.29 -7.61
C HIS A 83 -3.96 -0.88 -6.76
N PHE A 84 -3.72 -2.12 -7.20
CA PHE A 84 -4.27 -3.29 -6.52
C PHE A 84 -3.23 -4.39 -6.29
N THR A 85 -3.02 -4.72 -5.03
CA THR A 85 -2.13 -5.82 -4.61
C THR A 85 -2.97 -7.06 -4.27
N PRO A 86 -2.61 -8.27 -4.77
CA PRO A 86 -3.30 -9.50 -4.43
C PRO A 86 -3.34 -9.77 -2.92
N ARG A 87 -4.48 -10.25 -2.43
CA ARG A 87 -4.70 -10.48 -0.99
C ARG A 87 -3.72 -11.48 -0.36
N ASP A 88 -3.36 -12.52 -1.08
CA ASP A 88 -2.37 -13.50 -0.64
C ASP A 88 -0.98 -12.87 -0.45
N VAL A 89 -0.59 -11.94 -1.32
CA VAL A 89 0.64 -11.15 -1.17
C VAL A 89 0.52 -10.23 0.05
N ILE A 90 -0.61 -9.53 0.23
CA ILE A 90 -0.81 -8.68 1.41
C ILE A 90 -0.75 -9.49 2.69
N ALA A 91 -1.36 -10.68 2.70
CA ALA A 91 -1.33 -11.58 3.85
C ALA A 91 0.11 -12.01 4.19
N LEU A 92 0.96 -12.27 3.17
CA LEU A 92 2.39 -12.51 3.37
C LEU A 92 3.08 -11.30 4.03
N LEU A 93 2.82 -10.08 3.55
CA LEU A 93 3.40 -8.88 4.13
C LEU A 93 2.95 -8.70 5.60
N CYS A 94 1.68 -8.98 5.91
CA CYS A 94 1.18 -8.96 7.28
C CYS A 94 1.89 -9.99 8.18
N ASP A 95 2.08 -11.22 7.70
CA ASP A 95 2.83 -12.23 8.43
C ASP A 95 4.27 -11.76 8.72
N LEU A 96 4.97 -11.19 7.73
CA LEU A 96 6.35 -10.71 7.86
C LEU A 96 6.48 -9.51 8.82
N VAL A 97 5.49 -8.65 8.87
CA VAL A 97 5.53 -7.42 9.68
C VAL A 97 5.03 -7.66 11.10
N PHE A 98 3.91 -8.35 11.27
CA PHE A 98 3.24 -8.47 12.57
C PHE A 98 3.60 -9.75 13.33
N SER A 99 3.69 -10.91 12.65
CA SER A 99 3.91 -12.20 13.31
C SER A 99 5.13 -12.21 14.26
N PRO A 100 6.30 -11.65 13.90
CA PRO A 100 7.49 -11.68 14.77
C PRO A 100 7.30 -11.00 16.13
N ILE A 101 6.33 -10.07 16.25
CA ILE A 101 6.10 -9.26 17.45
C ILE A 101 4.63 -9.24 17.87
N ILE A 102 3.82 -10.18 17.38
CA ILE A 102 2.36 -10.19 17.63
C ILE A 102 2.02 -10.23 19.13
N ASN A 103 2.86 -10.88 19.94
CA ASN A 103 2.69 -10.97 21.39
C ASN A 103 3.31 -9.79 22.16
N ASP A 104 3.93 -8.84 21.47
CA ASP A 104 4.62 -7.67 22.07
C ASP A 104 4.28 -6.38 21.31
N LEU A 105 3.04 -6.27 20.85
CA LEU A 105 2.56 -5.09 20.13
C LEU A 105 2.41 -3.88 21.08
N PRO A 106 2.65 -2.66 20.59
CA PRO A 106 2.39 -1.45 21.37
C PRO A 106 0.89 -1.28 21.63
N LYS A 107 0.54 -0.51 22.69
CA LYS A 107 -0.88 -0.24 23.05
C LYS A 107 -1.67 0.39 21.90
N ILE A 108 -1.04 1.23 21.11
CA ILE A 108 -1.62 1.82 19.89
C ILE A 108 -0.79 1.34 18.71
N VAL A 109 -1.43 0.61 17.82
CA VAL A 109 -0.83 0.07 16.60
C VAL A 109 -1.12 1.04 15.45
N THR A 110 -0.09 1.63 14.88
CA THR A 110 -0.20 2.53 13.74
C THR A 110 0.28 1.82 12.47
N ILE A 111 -0.58 1.74 11.45
CA ILE A 111 -0.25 1.19 10.13
C ILE A 111 -0.19 2.34 9.13
N TYR A 112 0.81 2.33 8.27
CA TYR A 112 0.99 3.35 7.23
C TYR A 112 1.29 2.74 5.88
N ASP A 113 0.66 3.28 4.85
CA ASP A 113 0.96 3.01 3.44
C ASP A 113 1.14 4.33 2.69
N PRO A 114 2.37 4.65 2.23
CA PRO A 114 2.67 5.89 1.50
C PRO A 114 2.10 5.93 0.08
N ALA A 115 1.57 4.83 -0.44
CA ALA A 115 0.94 4.70 -1.76
C ALA A 115 -0.26 3.77 -1.65
N CYS A 116 -1.25 4.16 -0.82
CA CYS A 116 -2.25 3.23 -0.31
C CYS A 116 -3.25 2.71 -1.36
N GLY A 117 -3.30 3.31 -2.53
CA GLY A 117 -4.22 2.87 -3.57
C GLY A 117 -5.65 2.81 -3.07
N SER A 118 -6.33 1.70 -3.32
CA SER A 118 -7.68 1.43 -2.81
C SER A 118 -7.75 1.05 -1.33
N GLY A 119 -6.62 1.06 -0.60
CA GLY A 119 -6.56 0.77 0.83
C GLY A 119 -6.38 -0.70 1.22
N GLY A 120 -6.13 -1.58 0.24
CA GLY A 120 -6.03 -3.02 0.49
C GLY A 120 -5.00 -3.41 1.55
N MET A 121 -3.81 -2.80 1.54
CA MET A 121 -2.78 -3.03 2.56
C MET A 121 -3.25 -2.64 3.96
N LEU A 122 -3.97 -1.53 4.06
CA LEU A 122 -4.45 -0.99 5.33
C LEU A 122 -5.58 -1.84 5.90
N THR A 123 -6.56 -2.21 5.06
CA THR A 123 -7.72 -2.99 5.50
C THR A 123 -7.36 -4.43 5.85
N GLU A 124 -6.54 -5.11 5.04
CA GLU A 124 -6.06 -6.46 5.36
C GLU A 124 -5.15 -6.46 6.60
N GLY A 125 -4.29 -5.44 6.76
CA GLY A 125 -3.47 -5.27 7.97
C GLY A 125 -4.33 -5.08 9.22
N PHE A 126 -5.40 -4.30 9.13
CA PHE A 126 -6.39 -4.13 10.19
C PHE A 126 -7.07 -5.45 10.53
N GLU A 127 -7.62 -6.16 9.54
CA GLU A 127 -8.31 -7.43 9.73
C GLU A 127 -7.37 -8.51 10.30
N TYR A 128 -6.11 -8.53 9.84
CA TYR A 128 -5.09 -9.43 10.38
C TYR A 128 -4.88 -9.23 11.89
N LEU A 129 -4.73 -7.99 12.31
CA LEU A 129 -4.52 -7.65 13.72
C LEU A 129 -5.76 -7.98 14.57
N VAL A 130 -6.96 -7.67 14.10
CA VAL A 130 -8.21 -7.99 14.78
C VAL A 130 -8.38 -9.50 14.92
N LYS A 131 -8.10 -10.27 13.86
CA LYS A 131 -8.12 -11.74 13.89
C LYS A 131 -7.15 -12.32 14.94
N ASN A 132 -6.03 -11.63 15.17
CA ASN A 132 -5.04 -12.01 16.19
C ASN A 132 -5.29 -11.38 17.57
N GLY A 133 -6.50 -10.87 17.83
CA GLY A 133 -6.96 -10.44 19.15
C GLY A 133 -6.61 -9.01 19.54
N VAL A 134 -6.14 -8.18 18.59
CA VAL A 134 -5.91 -6.75 18.84
C VAL A 134 -7.25 -6.01 18.85
N ASP A 135 -7.46 -5.15 19.86
CA ASP A 135 -8.65 -4.30 19.94
C ASP A 135 -8.73 -3.38 18.71
N PRO A 136 -9.80 -3.41 17.91
CA PRO A 136 -9.98 -2.52 16.78
C PRO A 136 -9.78 -1.04 17.10
N THR A 137 -10.18 -0.62 18.31
CA THR A 137 -10.04 0.77 18.77
C THR A 137 -8.60 1.18 19.07
N ALA A 138 -7.68 0.23 19.15
CA ALA A 138 -6.24 0.48 19.31
C ALA A 138 -5.49 0.64 17.97
N ILE A 139 -6.13 0.35 16.84
CA ILE A 139 -5.50 0.39 15.53
C ILE A 139 -5.78 1.74 14.86
N ARG A 140 -4.73 2.33 14.28
CA ARG A 140 -4.81 3.60 13.52
C ARG A 140 -4.26 3.37 12.13
N LEU A 141 -5.09 3.62 11.12
CA LEU A 141 -4.71 3.51 9.71
C LEU A 141 -4.31 4.89 9.18
N ASN A 142 -3.21 4.92 8.45
CA ASN A 142 -2.72 6.13 7.79
C ASN A 142 -2.28 5.78 6.37
N GLY A 143 -2.52 6.69 5.43
CA GLY A 143 -2.13 6.46 4.05
C GLY A 143 -2.21 7.72 3.22
N ASN A 144 -1.38 7.75 2.16
CA ASN A 144 -1.41 8.79 1.15
C ASN A 144 -1.77 8.17 -0.19
N GLU A 145 -2.62 8.85 -0.96
CA GLU A 145 -2.95 8.49 -2.34
C GLU A 145 -3.02 9.75 -3.19
N VAL A 146 -2.37 9.74 -4.33
CA VAL A 146 -2.30 10.89 -5.24
C VAL A 146 -3.49 10.96 -6.20
N ASN A 147 -4.11 9.83 -6.51
CA ASN A 147 -5.25 9.75 -7.41
C ASN A 147 -6.56 9.99 -6.63
N PRO A 148 -7.34 11.03 -6.98
CA PRO A 148 -8.56 11.36 -6.25
C PRO A 148 -9.63 10.25 -6.27
N GLU A 149 -9.75 9.51 -7.37
CA GLU A 149 -10.74 8.43 -7.47
C GLU A 149 -10.36 7.25 -6.58
N THR A 150 -9.09 6.84 -6.63
CA THR A 150 -8.55 5.75 -5.81
C THR A 150 -8.58 6.10 -4.32
N PHE A 151 -8.24 7.35 -3.97
CA PHE A 151 -8.42 7.90 -2.61
C PHE A 151 -9.88 7.80 -2.13
N ALA A 152 -10.84 8.20 -2.98
CA ALA A 152 -12.25 8.11 -2.63
C ALA A 152 -12.71 6.66 -2.43
N ILE A 153 -12.20 5.72 -3.23
CA ILE A 153 -12.43 4.28 -3.07
C ILE A 153 -11.91 3.81 -1.71
N CYS A 154 -10.67 4.14 -1.37
CA CYS A 154 -10.06 3.79 -0.10
C CYS A 154 -10.89 4.28 1.11
N LYS A 155 -11.23 5.58 1.12
CA LYS A 155 -12.08 6.15 2.18
C LYS A 155 -13.46 5.50 2.25
N SER A 156 -14.07 5.20 1.11
CA SER A 156 -15.38 4.55 1.05
C SER A 156 -15.34 3.17 1.68
N ASP A 157 -14.32 2.35 1.36
CA ASP A 157 -14.15 1.01 1.92
C ASP A 157 -14.01 1.07 3.45
N LEU A 158 -13.18 1.98 3.97
CA LEU A 158 -13.03 2.16 5.42
C LEU A 158 -14.35 2.58 6.09
N ILE A 159 -15.08 3.53 5.50
CA ILE A 159 -16.39 3.97 6.03
C ILE A 159 -17.39 2.82 6.07
N ILE A 160 -17.48 2.04 4.99
CA ILE A 160 -18.38 0.87 4.89
C ILE A 160 -18.03 -0.18 5.94
N LYS A 161 -16.75 -0.42 6.18
CA LYS A 161 -16.25 -1.36 7.19
C LYS A 161 -16.34 -0.81 8.63
N GLY A 162 -16.75 0.44 8.82
CA GLY A 162 -16.83 1.10 10.13
C GLY A 162 -15.46 1.43 10.74
N VAL A 163 -14.43 1.52 9.91
CA VAL A 163 -13.06 1.90 10.30
C VAL A 163 -12.87 3.40 10.08
N ASP A 164 -12.14 4.04 10.99
CA ASP A 164 -11.86 5.48 10.92
C ASP A 164 -11.01 5.85 9.68
N PRO A 165 -11.52 6.66 8.75
CA PRO A 165 -10.83 7.04 7.52
C PRO A 165 -10.02 8.35 7.65
N ASP A 166 -9.94 8.97 8.83
CA ASP A 166 -9.35 10.31 9.02
C ASP A 166 -7.84 10.33 8.72
N GLY A 167 -7.18 9.19 8.87
CA GLY A 167 -5.76 9.05 8.56
C GLY A 167 -5.41 8.95 7.07
N ILE A 168 -6.41 8.91 6.16
CA ILE A 168 -6.17 8.79 4.73
C ILE A 168 -6.21 10.18 4.09
N HIS A 169 -5.16 10.51 3.34
CA HIS A 169 -4.97 11.82 2.74
C HIS A 169 -4.84 11.73 1.22
N LEU A 170 -5.51 12.66 0.51
CA LEU A 170 -5.28 12.89 -0.91
C LEU A 170 -4.02 13.73 -1.05
N ASP A 171 -2.89 13.08 -1.20
CA ASP A 171 -1.60 13.74 -1.15
C ASP A 171 -0.51 12.97 -1.90
N ASN A 172 0.53 13.69 -2.32
CA ASN A 172 1.70 13.13 -2.97
C ASN A 172 2.83 12.92 -1.96
N THR A 173 3.10 11.67 -1.62
CA THR A 173 4.14 11.27 -0.68
C THR A 173 5.54 11.78 -1.04
N LEU A 174 5.85 11.90 -2.34
CA LEU A 174 7.17 12.33 -2.80
C LEU A 174 7.40 13.83 -2.68
N VAL A 175 6.34 14.62 -2.50
CA VAL A 175 6.45 16.08 -2.36
C VAL A 175 6.63 16.44 -0.89
N PRO A 176 7.60 17.32 -0.54
CA PRO A 176 7.75 17.82 0.82
C PRO A 176 6.45 18.47 1.33
N ASP A 177 6.03 18.10 2.55
CA ASP A 177 4.86 18.67 3.19
C ASP A 177 5.06 18.77 4.70
N ASP A 178 5.00 19.99 5.21
CA ASP A 178 5.17 20.30 6.64
C ASP A 178 4.10 19.65 7.52
N THR A 179 2.91 19.40 6.98
CA THR A 179 1.80 18.77 7.73
C THR A 179 2.05 17.31 8.05
N ARG A 180 2.95 16.65 7.32
CA ARG A 180 3.41 15.28 7.52
C ARG A 180 4.72 15.20 8.29
N SER A 181 5.39 16.33 8.45
CA SER A 181 6.63 16.42 9.21
C SER A 181 6.42 15.90 10.63
N GLY A 182 7.33 15.02 11.09
CA GLY A 182 7.29 14.45 12.44
C GLY A 182 6.26 13.33 12.69
N LYS A 183 5.36 13.01 11.74
CA LYS A 183 4.50 11.82 11.87
C LYS A 183 5.34 10.55 11.74
N GLN A 184 5.20 9.62 12.68
CA GLN A 184 5.92 8.35 12.71
C GLN A 184 4.97 7.18 12.97
N PHE A 185 5.26 6.02 12.36
CA PHE A 185 4.41 4.85 12.39
C PHE A 185 5.18 3.61 12.87
N GLY A 186 4.47 2.72 13.56
CA GLY A 186 5.06 1.47 14.04
C GLY A 186 5.20 0.42 12.96
N PHE A 187 4.23 0.38 12.04
CA PHE A 187 4.13 -0.64 11.02
C PHE A 187 3.79 -0.03 9.68
N MET A 188 4.40 -0.56 8.61
CA MET A 188 4.21 -0.05 7.27
C MET A 188 4.13 -1.20 6.28
N LEU A 189 3.12 -1.16 5.42
CA LEU A 189 2.86 -2.14 4.37
C LEU A 189 2.64 -1.36 3.08
N THR A 190 3.40 -1.62 2.03
CA THR A 190 3.24 -0.86 0.79
C THR A 190 3.66 -1.65 -0.44
N ASN A 191 2.99 -1.36 -1.55
CA ASN A 191 3.40 -1.73 -2.90
C ASN A 191 3.47 -0.45 -3.74
N PRO A 192 4.57 0.33 -3.62
CA PRO A 192 4.68 1.60 -4.30
C PRO A 192 4.82 1.41 -5.82
N PRO A 193 4.55 2.44 -6.63
CA PRO A 193 4.78 2.37 -8.05
C PRO A 193 6.28 2.18 -8.35
N TYR A 194 6.63 1.19 -9.17
CA TYR A 194 7.99 0.95 -9.65
C TYR A 194 8.06 1.04 -11.18
N GLY A 195 9.23 1.45 -11.69
CA GLY A 195 9.42 1.73 -13.12
C GLY A 195 8.68 2.99 -13.59
N LYS A 196 8.22 3.85 -12.67
CA LYS A 196 7.54 5.12 -12.98
C LYS A 196 8.46 6.31 -12.78
N SER A 197 8.40 7.23 -13.74
CA SER A 197 9.14 8.50 -13.65
C SER A 197 8.55 9.41 -12.57
N TRP A 198 9.44 10.01 -11.78
CA TRP A 198 9.13 11.03 -10.79
C TRP A 198 9.62 12.43 -11.18
N SER A 199 9.76 12.69 -12.48
CA SER A 199 10.30 13.94 -13.03
C SER A 199 9.51 15.19 -12.60
N GLU A 200 8.20 15.09 -12.46
CA GLU A 200 7.36 16.20 -12.00
C GLU A 200 7.54 16.47 -10.49
N ASP A 201 7.69 15.42 -9.70
CA ASP A 201 7.91 15.52 -8.26
C ASP A 201 9.29 16.11 -7.96
N LYS A 202 10.30 15.76 -8.77
CA LYS A 202 11.66 16.31 -8.66
C LYS A 202 11.68 17.82 -8.63
N LYS A 203 10.85 18.49 -9.44
CA LYS A 203 10.78 19.96 -9.50
C LYS A 203 10.39 20.58 -8.15
N LYS A 204 9.68 19.84 -7.31
CA LYS A 204 9.23 20.28 -5.97
C LYS A 204 10.19 19.88 -4.87
N MET A 205 11.01 18.85 -5.11
CA MET A 205 12.01 18.35 -4.16
C MET A 205 13.35 19.11 -4.24
N PHE A 206 13.55 19.91 -5.31
CA PHE A 206 14.78 20.66 -5.53
C PHE A 206 14.50 22.14 -5.64
N ASN A 207 15.39 22.95 -5.03
CA ASN A 207 15.53 24.36 -5.30
C ASN A 207 16.75 24.51 -6.23
N GLU A 208 16.49 24.83 -7.50
CA GLU A 208 17.51 24.79 -8.57
C GLU A 208 18.20 23.43 -8.65
N LYS A 209 19.41 23.31 -8.08
CA LYS A 209 20.21 22.06 -8.05
C LYS A 209 20.32 21.44 -6.66
N GLU A 210 19.85 22.13 -5.63
CA GLU A 210 19.93 21.70 -4.25
C GLU A 210 18.70 20.90 -3.87
N LEU A 211 18.89 19.69 -3.35
CA LEU A 211 17.82 18.88 -2.78
C LEU A 211 17.38 19.55 -1.46
N ILE A 212 16.09 19.92 -1.38
CA ILE A 212 15.54 20.58 -0.18
C ILE A 212 14.83 19.60 0.77
N ASP A 213 14.61 18.35 0.34
CA ASP A 213 13.91 17.34 1.12
C ASP A 213 14.91 16.49 1.92
N GLU A 214 14.92 16.69 3.24
CA GLU A 214 15.86 16.03 4.15
C GLU A 214 15.70 14.50 4.19
N ARG A 215 14.53 13.95 3.85
CA ARG A 215 14.28 12.50 3.81
C ARG A 215 15.24 11.76 2.87
N PHE A 216 15.76 12.45 1.86
CA PHE A 216 16.60 11.86 0.82
C PHE A 216 18.08 12.19 0.96
N TYR A 217 18.49 12.65 2.14
CA TYR A 217 19.88 12.66 2.53
C TYR A 217 20.22 11.42 3.35
N VAL A 218 21.35 10.79 3.03
CA VAL A 218 21.85 9.63 3.78
C VAL A 218 23.21 9.96 4.39
N ALA A 219 23.38 9.67 5.67
CA ALA A 219 24.63 9.81 6.38
C ALA A 219 25.46 8.53 6.17
N LEU A 220 26.57 8.64 5.46
CA LEU A 220 27.44 7.50 5.12
C LEU A 220 28.92 7.85 5.40
N PRO A 221 29.74 6.88 5.87
CA PRO A 221 31.18 7.09 5.99
C PRO A 221 31.84 7.22 4.62
N ASN A 222 32.73 8.21 4.48
CA ASN A 222 33.60 8.36 3.33
C ASN A 222 34.80 7.39 3.41
N LEU A 223 35.73 7.48 2.45
CA LEU A 223 36.90 6.60 2.38
C LEU A 223 37.89 6.75 3.57
N VAL A 224 37.83 7.87 4.26
CA VAL A 224 38.70 8.13 5.45
C VAL A 224 37.95 7.94 6.77
N GLY A 225 36.66 7.54 6.70
CA GLY A 225 35.84 7.23 7.86
C GLY A 225 35.00 8.39 8.42
N ASP A 226 35.05 9.59 7.82
CA ASP A 226 34.19 10.69 8.22
C ASP A 226 32.77 10.46 7.70
N VAL A 227 31.77 10.72 8.53
CA VAL A 227 30.37 10.66 8.13
C VAL A 227 30.01 11.91 7.33
N VAL A 228 29.51 11.70 6.11
CA VAL A 228 29.06 12.76 5.21
C VAL A 228 27.58 12.55 4.84
N ASN A 229 26.85 13.67 4.76
CA ASN A 229 25.48 13.64 4.27
C ASN A 229 25.47 13.75 2.74
N LEU A 230 24.92 12.73 2.09
CA LEU A 230 24.84 12.62 0.64
C LEU A 230 23.40 12.73 0.17
N ALA A 231 23.13 13.66 -0.73
CA ALA A 231 21.86 13.69 -1.47
C ALA A 231 21.73 12.40 -2.28
N SER A 232 20.78 11.55 -1.93
CA SER A 232 20.65 10.19 -2.47
C SER A 232 19.28 9.98 -3.04
N VAL A 233 19.09 10.43 -4.28
CA VAL A 233 17.85 10.22 -5.03
C VAL A 233 18.11 9.29 -6.22
N PRO A 234 17.16 8.39 -6.52
CA PRO A 234 17.31 7.46 -7.63
C PRO A 234 17.23 8.18 -8.99
N ARG A 235 17.53 7.45 -10.05
CA ARG A 235 17.32 7.93 -11.42
C ARG A 235 15.86 8.36 -11.64
N VAL A 236 15.67 9.42 -12.44
CA VAL A 236 14.33 10.03 -12.64
C VAL A 236 13.31 9.06 -13.26
N SER A 237 13.76 8.05 -13.99
CA SER A 237 12.89 7.07 -14.65
C SER A 237 12.24 6.05 -13.70
N ASP A 238 12.71 5.95 -12.42
CA ASP A 238 12.18 4.99 -11.45
C ASP A 238 12.30 5.52 -10.04
N GLY A 239 11.17 5.91 -9.44
CA GLY A 239 11.06 6.52 -8.10
C GLY A 239 10.94 5.55 -6.94
N GLN A 240 10.92 4.23 -7.15
CA GLN A 240 10.60 3.26 -6.11
C GLN A 240 11.46 3.36 -4.83
N MET A 241 12.74 3.72 -4.97
CA MET A 241 13.65 3.86 -3.82
C MET A 241 13.35 5.10 -2.96
N LEU A 242 12.62 6.10 -3.48
CA LEU A 242 12.14 7.24 -2.69
C LEU A 242 11.09 6.77 -1.66
N PHE A 243 10.20 5.86 -2.04
CA PHE A 243 9.24 5.28 -1.11
C PHE A 243 9.93 4.46 -0.02
N MET A 244 11.03 3.78 -0.33
CA MET A 244 11.81 3.07 0.67
C MET A 244 12.41 4.04 1.71
N MET A 245 12.92 5.19 1.28
CA MET A 245 13.41 6.23 2.18
C MET A 245 12.29 6.89 2.98
N GLU A 246 11.11 7.07 2.40
CA GLU A 246 9.91 7.50 3.14
C GLU A 246 9.58 6.54 4.28
N LEU A 247 9.61 5.23 4.03
CA LEU A 247 9.36 4.26 5.10
C LEU A 247 10.38 4.41 6.24
N VAL A 248 11.66 4.63 5.92
CA VAL A 248 12.72 4.82 6.91
C VAL A 248 12.49 6.10 7.74
N ASP A 249 12.17 7.22 7.08
CA ASP A 249 11.87 8.50 7.74
C ASP A 249 10.68 8.37 8.70
N LYS A 250 9.68 7.59 8.32
CA LYS A 250 8.46 7.40 9.09
C LYS A 250 8.54 6.33 10.18
N MET A 251 9.68 5.67 10.36
CA MET A 251 9.87 4.75 11.49
C MET A 251 9.86 5.48 12.82
N LYS A 252 9.11 4.98 13.79
CA LYS A 252 9.18 5.46 15.18
C LYS A 252 10.57 5.21 15.76
N SER A 253 11.07 6.16 16.51
CA SER A 253 12.29 5.96 17.28
C SER A 253 12.11 4.85 18.32
N LEU A 254 13.20 4.21 18.73
CA LEU A 254 13.17 3.18 19.79
C LEU A 254 12.73 3.71 21.15
N GLN A 255 12.77 5.04 21.36
CA GLN A 255 12.21 5.68 22.55
C GLN A 255 10.66 5.65 22.54
N LEU A 256 10.05 5.79 21.37
CA LEU A 256 8.59 5.75 21.19
C LEU A 256 8.06 4.34 21.05
N GLN A 257 8.83 3.44 20.46
CA GLN A 257 8.48 2.04 20.23
C GLN A 257 9.72 1.16 20.43
N PRO A 258 9.97 0.66 21.65
CA PRO A 258 11.17 -0.13 21.97
C PRO A 258 11.32 -1.42 21.16
N GLN A 259 10.21 -1.98 20.66
CA GLN A 259 10.19 -3.17 19.79
C GLN A 259 10.68 -2.85 18.37
N GLY A 260 10.89 -1.58 18.06
CA GLY A 260 11.21 -1.10 16.72
C GLY A 260 10.00 -1.00 15.80
N SER A 261 10.16 -0.24 14.74
CA SER A 261 9.21 -0.19 13.63
C SER A 261 9.55 -1.28 12.62
N ARG A 262 8.53 -1.78 11.92
CA ARG A 262 8.68 -2.80 10.88
C ARG A 262 7.95 -2.38 9.61
N ALA A 263 8.58 -2.63 8.47
CA ALA A 263 7.99 -2.34 7.18
C ALA A 263 8.18 -3.51 6.22
N ALA A 264 7.20 -3.75 5.36
CA ALA A 264 7.33 -4.62 4.20
C ALA A 264 6.92 -3.86 2.94
N SER A 265 7.80 -3.85 1.95
CA SER A 265 7.62 -3.10 0.70
C SER A 265 7.94 -3.96 -0.51
N ILE A 266 7.07 -3.90 -1.53
CA ILE A 266 7.25 -4.64 -2.79
C ILE A 266 8.01 -3.75 -3.79
N HIS A 267 9.01 -4.32 -4.43
CA HIS A 267 9.83 -3.65 -5.42
C HIS A 267 10.14 -4.58 -6.59
N ASN A 268 10.46 -4.02 -7.75
CA ASN A 268 11.03 -4.81 -8.84
C ASN A 268 12.53 -5.06 -8.65
N GLY A 269 13.13 -5.89 -9.49
CA GLY A 269 14.55 -6.28 -9.39
C GLY A 269 15.52 -5.11 -9.46
N SER A 270 15.17 -3.98 -10.10
CA SER A 270 16.07 -2.82 -10.20
C SER A 270 16.42 -2.21 -8.84
N SER A 271 15.57 -2.41 -7.81
CA SER A 271 15.87 -2.00 -6.43
C SER A 271 17.13 -2.66 -5.87
N LEU A 272 17.50 -3.85 -6.36
CA LEU A 272 18.64 -4.64 -5.88
C LEU A 272 19.97 -4.23 -6.50
N PHE A 273 19.99 -3.86 -7.78
CA PHE A 273 21.24 -3.72 -8.51
C PHE A 273 21.40 -2.44 -9.33
N THR A 274 20.34 -1.65 -9.53
CA THR A 274 20.45 -0.42 -10.35
C THR A 274 21.27 0.64 -9.63
N GLY A 275 22.01 1.40 -10.41
CA GLY A 275 22.86 2.50 -9.96
C GLY A 275 24.30 2.06 -9.69
N ASP A 276 25.25 2.84 -10.27
CA ASP A 276 26.68 2.65 -10.05
C ASP A 276 27.05 3.02 -8.60
N ALA A 277 28.24 2.58 -8.15
CA ALA A 277 28.76 2.93 -6.86
C ALA A 277 28.80 4.46 -6.64
N GLY A 278 28.19 4.93 -5.56
CA GLY A 278 28.06 6.35 -5.26
C GLY A 278 26.86 7.05 -5.91
N SER A 279 26.07 6.36 -6.72
CA SER A 279 24.76 6.88 -7.19
C SER A 279 23.71 6.87 -6.09
N GLY A 280 22.59 7.56 -6.33
CA GLY A 280 21.51 7.64 -5.33
C GLY A 280 20.98 6.29 -4.89
N GLU A 281 20.66 5.38 -5.82
CA GLU A 281 20.18 4.03 -5.51
C GLU A 281 21.22 3.21 -4.73
N SER A 282 22.50 3.30 -5.13
CA SER A 282 23.59 2.62 -4.44
C SER A 282 23.79 3.15 -3.03
N ASN A 283 23.73 4.47 -2.82
CA ASN A 283 23.86 5.10 -1.52
C ASN A 283 22.69 4.73 -0.59
N ILE A 284 21.45 4.69 -1.12
CA ILE A 284 20.28 4.25 -0.35
C ILE A 284 20.47 2.81 0.13
N ARG A 285 20.82 1.88 -0.78
CA ARG A 285 21.08 0.47 -0.38
C ARG A 285 22.20 0.37 0.65
N ARG A 286 23.31 1.08 0.44
CA ARG A 286 24.42 1.13 1.37
C ARG A 286 23.97 1.61 2.75
N PHE A 287 23.21 2.70 2.80
CA PHE A 287 22.66 3.26 4.04
C PHE A 287 21.78 2.23 4.78
N LEU A 288 20.88 1.57 4.09
CA LEU A 288 19.99 0.55 4.68
C LEU A 288 20.76 -0.64 5.25
N VAL A 289 21.80 -1.08 4.54
CA VAL A 289 22.62 -2.24 4.94
C VAL A 289 23.58 -1.86 6.09
N GLU A 290 24.29 -0.74 6.00
CA GLU A 290 25.25 -0.32 7.02
C GLU A 290 24.57 0.08 8.35
N ASN A 291 23.31 0.56 8.28
CA ASN A 291 22.51 0.83 9.47
C ASN A 291 21.71 -0.40 9.97
N ASP A 292 21.99 -1.57 9.43
CA ASP A 292 21.40 -2.84 9.82
C ASP A 292 19.85 -2.86 9.74
N MET A 293 19.27 -2.10 8.78
CA MET A 293 17.83 -1.92 8.67
C MET A 293 17.15 -3.02 7.81
N VAL A 294 17.89 -3.71 6.94
CA VAL A 294 17.34 -4.77 6.10
C VAL A 294 17.30 -6.09 6.86
N GLU A 295 16.12 -6.59 7.20
CA GLU A 295 15.97 -7.89 7.87
C GLU A 295 15.94 -9.05 6.87
N ALA A 296 15.17 -8.90 5.79
CA ALA A 296 15.06 -9.91 4.74
C ALA A 296 14.75 -9.30 3.38
N ILE A 297 15.13 -10.03 2.33
CA ILE A 297 14.70 -9.78 0.95
C ILE A 297 14.17 -11.10 0.41
N ILE A 298 12.93 -11.10 -0.06
CA ILE A 298 12.20 -12.29 -0.50
C ILE A 298 11.86 -12.13 -1.97
N GLN A 299 12.36 -13.00 -2.84
CA GLN A 299 11.91 -13.07 -4.22
C GLN A 299 10.54 -13.73 -4.27
N LEU A 300 9.57 -13.05 -4.85
CA LEU A 300 8.20 -13.55 -5.02
C LEU A 300 8.07 -14.35 -6.34
N PRO A 301 7.06 -15.22 -6.46
CA PRO A 301 6.74 -15.90 -7.70
C PRO A 301 6.50 -14.92 -8.85
N ASN A 302 6.91 -15.31 -10.05
CA ASN A 302 6.56 -14.56 -11.25
C ASN A 302 5.04 -14.61 -11.49
N ASN A 303 4.50 -13.62 -12.17
CA ASN A 303 3.07 -13.56 -12.48
C ASN A 303 2.14 -13.62 -11.24
N ILE A 304 2.62 -13.19 -10.07
CA ILE A 304 1.82 -13.08 -8.85
C ILE A 304 0.93 -11.82 -8.86
N PHE A 305 1.28 -10.78 -9.62
CA PHE A 305 0.55 -9.52 -9.73
C PHE A 305 -0.31 -9.46 -11.00
N TYR A 306 -1.39 -8.65 -10.97
CA TYR A 306 -2.36 -8.54 -12.06
C TYR A 306 -1.80 -7.88 -13.32
N ASN A 307 -0.91 -6.90 -13.16
CA ASN A 307 -0.41 -6.02 -14.22
C ASN A 307 1.01 -6.32 -14.71
N THR A 308 1.71 -7.25 -14.06
CA THR A 308 3.11 -7.54 -14.42
C THR A 308 3.46 -9.00 -14.25
N GLY A 309 4.29 -9.50 -15.17
CA GLY A 309 4.89 -10.84 -15.09
C GLY A 309 6.35 -10.83 -14.62
N ILE A 310 6.90 -9.64 -14.27
CA ILE A 310 8.30 -9.54 -13.86
C ILE A 310 8.53 -10.07 -12.44
N SER A 311 9.77 -10.42 -12.14
CA SER A 311 10.18 -10.78 -10.79
C SER A 311 10.07 -9.57 -9.86
N THR A 312 9.41 -9.78 -8.73
CA THR A 312 9.26 -8.79 -7.66
C THR A 312 9.87 -9.30 -6.37
N TYR A 313 10.23 -8.37 -5.51
CA TYR A 313 10.94 -8.64 -4.27
C TYR A 313 10.27 -7.92 -3.12
N CYS A 314 10.00 -8.63 -2.04
CA CYS A 314 9.57 -8.03 -0.79
C CYS A 314 10.80 -7.69 0.06
N TRP A 315 10.96 -6.40 0.37
CA TRP A 315 11.94 -5.92 1.32
C TRP A 315 11.30 -5.80 2.70
N VAL A 316 11.90 -6.46 3.68
CA VAL A 316 11.50 -6.35 5.08
C VAL A 316 12.52 -5.48 5.80
N LEU A 317 12.06 -4.32 6.29
CA LEU A 317 12.87 -3.34 6.98
C LEU A 317 12.46 -3.26 8.45
N THR A 318 13.44 -2.97 9.31
CA THR A 318 13.23 -2.67 10.73
C THR A 318 14.34 -1.77 11.25
N ASN A 319 14.05 -0.92 12.21
CA ASN A 319 15.08 -0.18 12.93
C ASN A 319 15.50 -0.87 14.25
N TYR A 320 15.01 -2.09 14.49
CA TYR A 320 15.43 -2.92 15.61
C TYR A 320 15.48 -4.40 15.21
N LYS A 321 16.67 -4.99 15.28
CA LYS A 321 16.86 -6.43 15.13
C LYS A 321 17.18 -7.06 16.48
N ARG A 322 16.64 -8.24 16.73
CA ARG A 322 17.04 -9.09 17.86
C ARG A 322 18.51 -9.46 17.71
N GLU A 323 19.17 -9.75 18.84
CA GLU A 323 20.62 -10.02 18.91
C GLU A 323 21.08 -11.04 17.86
N GLU A 324 20.36 -12.14 17.74
CA GLU A 324 20.68 -13.24 16.81
C GLU A 324 20.55 -12.86 15.31
N ARG A 325 19.87 -11.75 15.03
CA ARG A 325 19.61 -11.23 13.66
C ARG A 325 20.49 -10.03 13.30
N ARG A 326 21.21 -9.46 14.27
CA ARG A 326 22.05 -8.28 14.02
C ARG A 326 23.14 -8.56 12.99
N SER A 327 23.40 -7.58 12.14
CA SER A 327 24.37 -7.64 11.04
C SER A 327 24.14 -8.79 10.07
N LYS A 328 22.91 -9.30 9.97
CA LYS A 328 22.52 -10.36 9.05
C LYS A 328 21.32 -9.94 8.22
N ILE A 329 21.33 -10.33 6.95
CA ILE A 329 20.21 -10.18 6.01
C ILE A 329 19.83 -11.56 5.53
N GLN A 330 18.56 -11.91 5.61
CA GLN A 330 18.06 -13.16 5.08
C GLN A 330 17.64 -12.98 3.62
N LEU A 331 18.20 -13.75 2.72
CA LEU A 331 17.78 -13.82 1.32
C LEU A 331 16.95 -15.08 1.13
N ILE A 332 15.71 -14.91 0.63
CA ILE A 332 14.76 -16.01 0.46
C ILE A 332 14.34 -16.06 -1.01
N ASP A 333 14.60 -17.16 -1.65
CA ASP A 333 14.03 -17.48 -2.98
C ASP A 333 12.70 -18.21 -2.79
N ALA A 334 11.60 -17.46 -2.89
CA ALA A 334 10.25 -17.99 -2.88
C ALA A 334 9.63 -18.04 -4.29
N SER A 335 10.44 -17.97 -5.36
CA SER A 335 9.97 -17.95 -6.74
C SER A 335 9.11 -19.15 -7.13
N GLN A 336 9.27 -20.29 -6.42
CA GLN A 336 8.50 -21.51 -6.61
C GLN A 336 7.41 -21.73 -5.53
N ALA A 337 7.27 -20.83 -4.57
CA ALA A 337 6.32 -20.94 -3.46
C ALA A 337 4.94 -20.45 -3.87
N SER A 338 4.32 -21.07 -4.88
CA SER A 338 2.97 -20.71 -5.33
C SER A 338 2.23 -21.91 -5.92
N GLU A 339 0.90 -21.83 -5.89
CA GLU A 339 -0.01 -22.74 -6.58
C GLU A 339 -0.65 -22.05 -7.78
N PRO A 340 -0.91 -22.75 -8.90
CA PRO A 340 -1.54 -22.17 -10.06
C PRO A 340 -3.00 -21.82 -9.78
N LEU A 341 -3.45 -20.65 -10.25
CA LEU A 341 -4.86 -20.27 -10.23
C LEU A 341 -5.67 -21.14 -11.19
N ARG A 342 -6.93 -21.42 -10.85
CA ARG A 342 -7.87 -22.11 -11.75
C ARG A 342 -8.16 -21.31 -13.03
N LYS A 343 -8.10 -19.98 -12.97
CA LYS A 343 -8.30 -19.05 -14.08
C LYS A 343 -7.37 -17.86 -13.88
N ASN A 344 -6.65 -17.49 -14.93
CA ASN A 344 -5.79 -16.31 -14.91
C ASN A 344 -6.60 -15.02 -14.70
N GLN A 345 -5.99 -14.07 -14.01
CA GLN A 345 -6.53 -12.73 -13.71
C GLN A 345 -5.54 -11.68 -14.23
N GLY A 346 -5.71 -11.23 -15.48
CA GLY A 346 -4.67 -10.45 -16.17
C GLY A 346 -3.39 -11.27 -16.33
N ASN A 347 -2.25 -10.72 -15.91
CA ASN A 347 -0.97 -11.42 -15.90
C ASN A 347 -0.85 -12.42 -14.73
N ARG A 348 -1.70 -12.30 -13.72
CA ARG A 348 -1.66 -13.16 -12.54
C ARG A 348 -2.16 -14.57 -12.87
N ASN A 349 -1.32 -15.57 -12.62
CA ASN A 349 -1.64 -16.99 -12.86
C ASN A 349 -1.35 -17.91 -11.67
N CYS A 350 -0.87 -17.36 -10.54
CA CYS A 350 -0.56 -18.12 -9.34
C CYS A 350 -0.93 -17.38 -8.05
N GLU A 351 -0.94 -18.08 -6.93
CA GLU A 351 -1.22 -17.54 -5.60
C GLU A 351 -0.31 -18.19 -4.53
N ILE A 352 -0.04 -17.45 -3.44
CA ILE A 352 0.67 -17.92 -2.27
C ILE A 352 -0.36 -18.38 -1.24
N THR A 353 -0.48 -19.69 -1.05
CA THR A 353 -1.45 -20.25 -0.11
C THR A 353 -0.99 -20.07 1.35
N GLU A 354 -1.96 -20.14 2.31
CA GLU A 354 -1.65 -20.06 3.74
C GLU A 354 -0.61 -21.10 4.17
N LYS A 355 -0.67 -22.32 3.60
CA LYS A 355 0.31 -23.38 3.86
C LYS A 355 1.73 -22.99 3.47
N MET A 356 1.89 -22.20 2.40
CA MET A 356 3.21 -21.75 1.93
C MET A 356 3.77 -20.59 2.75
N ARG A 357 2.92 -19.85 3.45
CA ARG A 357 3.30 -18.75 4.35
C ARG A 357 3.70 -19.21 5.75
N GLY A 358 3.36 -20.44 6.12
CA GLY A 358 3.69 -21.05 7.41
C GLY A 358 5.13 -21.60 7.43
N PHE A 359 6.14 -20.72 7.42
CA PHE A 359 7.55 -21.07 7.60
C PHE A 359 7.95 -21.08 9.05
#